data_9b1d082a5fcdd05e8eb92dc5006b5deb
#
_entry.id   9b1d082a5fcdd05e8eb92dc5006b5deb
#
_cell.length_a   1.000
_cell.length_b   1.000
_cell.length_c   1.000
_cell.angle_alpha   90.00
_cell.angle_beta   90.00
_cell.angle_gamma   90.00
#
_symmetry.space_group_name_H-M   'P 1'
#
loop_
_entity.id
_entity.type
_entity.pdbx_description
1 polymer ?
#
loop_
_entity_poly.entity_id
_entity_poly.type
_entity_poly.pdbx_seq_one_letter_code
_entity_poly.pdbx_strand_id
1 'polypeptide(L)'
;MHSSTWPRKRLLIVGIHDASEGYPNVRYRLDFLRAQPDLEVQEINIPLCNEDVSRKPVWGMVRLALRALIVHSALLVRLIQLPKADLAYVPYPAPTVLLLLACLPRWKAPGRVLADIFISLYDTAVIDRRLSRPDSIAARLLFWLEQCACRKADHLIVDTINNASYLSRLFQLPADKISAIPLSTNEVDYQHIPYHPEPKRIKVLFIGTLIPLHGVGTIIEAAAHLRSRDNFEFLLIGDGQTAPEVEHLLAIHKPNLIWQRTWQTPRQLAAAIAEADICLGIFGDTAKAQRVCPYKLYAYASIGRAIITARSAWLNSISGISPDAVFATVKPADPEALANEIVALADNPTRRSELAIASRRFYETTLSNAVAHRQLKVCLEEIFKA
;
A
#
# COMPACT_ATOMS: atom_id res chain seq x y z
N MET A 1 -5.60 3.19 -32.92
CA MET A 1 -4.94 1.87 -32.91
C MET A 1 -3.44 2.11 -33.04
N HIS A 2 -2.69 2.15 -31.94
CA HIS A 2 -1.23 2.19 -32.02
C HIS A 2 -0.76 0.75 -32.27
N SER A 3 -0.18 0.53 -33.44
CA SER A 3 0.50 -0.74 -33.73
C SER A 3 1.60 -0.96 -32.70
N SER A 4 1.64 -2.15 -32.10
CA SER A 4 2.69 -2.54 -31.17
C SER A 4 4.06 -2.41 -31.86
N THR A 5 5.01 -1.82 -31.15
CA THR A 5 6.38 -1.62 -31.62
C THR A 5 7.27 -2.86 -31.46
N TRP A 6 6.71 -3.98 -30.94
CA TRP A 6 7.48 -5.19 -30.64
C TRP A 6 6.84 -6.48 -31.15
N PRO A 7 7.65 -7.53 -31.41
CA PRO A 7 7.14 -8.88 -31.52
C PRO A 7 6.54 -9.31 -30.17
N ARG A 8 5.45 -10.09 -30.21
CA ARG A 8 4.77 -10.63 -29.03
C ARG A 8 5.76 -11.28 -28.06
N LYS A 9 5.81 -10.79 -26.80
CA LYS A 9 6.76 -11.23 -25.78
C LYS A 9 6.09 -12.18 -24.78
N ARG A 10 6.81 -13.19 -24.32
CA ARG A 10 6.33 -14.12 -23.29
C ARG A 10 6.60 -13.55 -21.90
N LEU A 11 5.51 -13.23 -21.19
CA LEU A 11 5.52 -12.79 -19.80
C LEU A 11 5.10 -13.95 -18.90
N LEU A 12 5.97 -14.35 -17.98
CA LEU A 12 5.64 -15.28 -16.91
C LEU A 12 5.27 -14.52 -15.64
N ILE A 13 4.04 -14.61 -15.19
CA ILE A 13 3.64 -14.16 -13.86
C ILE A 13 3.87 -15.34 -12.91
N VAL A 14 4.76 -15.19 -11.95
CA VAL A 14 5.09 -16.26 -11.00
C VAL A 14 5.07 -15.76 -9.57
N GLY A 15 4.32 -16.44 -8.70
CA GLY A 15 4.18 -15.96 -7.33
C GLY A 15 3.56 -16.94 -6.34
N ILE A 16 3.52 -16.46 -5.12
CA ILE A 16 2.80 -17.04 -3.98
C ILE A 16 1.78 -16.03 -3.46
N HIS A 17 1.35 -15.13 -4.35
CA HIS A 17 0.56 -13.95 -4.02
C HIS A 17 -0.91 -14.27 -3.78
N ASP A 18 -1.53 -13.39 -3.00
CA ASP A 18 -2.98 -13.28 -2.85
C ASP A 18 -3.47 -12.10 -3.72
N ALA A 19 -4.43 -12.37 -4.60
CA ALA A 19 -5.09 -11.37 -5.45
C ALA A 19 -6.56 -11.14 -5.02
N SER A 20 -6.88 -11.42 -3.75
CA SER A 20 -8.19 -11.16 -3.16
C SER A 20 -8.46 -9.65 -3.01
N GLU A 21 -9.66 -9.31 -2.57
CA GLU A 21 -10.07 -7.92 -2.30
C GLU A 21 -9.19 -7.21 -1.27
N GLY A 22 -8.50 -7.96 -0.39
CA GLY A 22 -7.55 -7.42 0.59
C GLY A 22 -6.23 -6.93 -0.03
N TYR A 23 -5.93 -7.32 -1.28
CA TYR A 23 -4.71 -6.96 -2.00
C TYR A 23 -4.99 -6.32 -3.37
N PRO A 24 -5.72 -5.21 -3.42
CA PRO A 24 -6.16 -4.59 -4.67
C PRO A 24 -5.00 -4.20 -5.58
N ASN A 25 -3.88 -3.74 -5.03
CA ASN A 25 -2.69 -3.41 -5.84
C ASN A 25 -2.19 -4.61 -6.66
N VAL A 26 -2.10 -5.80 -6.06
CA VAL A 26 -1.68 -7.01 -6.77
C VAL A 26 -2.70 -7.37 -7.85
N ARG A 27 -3.99 -7.43 -7.49
CA ARG A 27 -5.07 -7.81 -8.40
C ARG A 27 -5.12 -6.94 -9.65
N TYR A 28 -5.27 -5.62 -9.50
CA TYR A 28 -5.46 -4.71 -10.63
C TYR A 28 -4.20 -4.55 -11.49
N ARG A 29 -3.02 -4.68 -10.88
CA ARG A 29 -1.76 -4.69 -11.64
C ARG A 29 -1.63 -5.96 -12.49
N LEU A 30 -2.04 -7.12 -11.98
CA LEU A 30 -2.08 -8.36 -12.75
C LEU A 30 -3.12 -8.30 -13.86
N ASP A 31 -4.30 -7.75 -13.60
CA ASP A 31 -5.35 -7.59 -14.61
C ASP A 31 -4.87 -6.69 -15.76
N PHE A 32 -4.14 -5.61 -15.44
CA PHE A 32 -3.49 -4.79 -16.46
C PHE A 32 -2.48 -5.58 -17.31
N LEU A 33 -1.60 -6.38 -16.69
CA LEU A 33 -0.60 -7.17 -17.42
C LEU A 33 -1.26 -8.22 -18.33
N ARG A 34 -2.31 -8.89 -17.85
CA ARG A 34 -3.08 -9.88 -18.61
C ARG A 34 -3.80 -9.28 -19.82
N ALA A 35 -4.20 -8.01 -19.71
CA ALA A 35 -4.91 -7.29 -20.78
C ALA A 35 -3.98 -6.72 -21.86
N GLN A 36 -2.65 -6.84 -21.74
CA GLN A 36 -1.74 -6.30 -22.76
C GLN A 36 -1.73 -7.16 -24.02
N PRO A 37 -2.10 -6.62 -25.21
CA PRO A 37 -2.20 -7.39 -26.46
C PRO A 37 -0.84 -7.91 -26.94
N ASP A 38 0.24 -7.23 -26.58
CA ASP A 38 1.60 -7.52 -27.00
C ASP A 38 2.31 -8.56 -26.12
N LEU A 39 1.63 -9.04 -25.06
CA LEU A 39 2.17 -10.02 -24.14
C LEU A 39 1.45 -11.35 -24.29
N GLU A 40 2.21 -12.43 -24.39
CA GLU A 40 1.74 -13.80 -24.17
C GLU A 40 1.94 -14.14 -22.69
N VAL A 41 0.85 -14.00 -21.91
CA VAL A 41 0.93 -14.15 -20.45
C VAL A 41 0.73 -15.60 -20.07
N GLN A 42 1.72 -16.16 -19.35
CA GLN A 42 1.61 -17.42 -18.63
C GLN A 42 1.66 -17.15 -17.13
N GLU A 43 0.88 -17.88 -16.34
CA GLU A 43 0.80 -17.63 -14.91
C GLU A 43 0.97 -18.91 -14.09
N ILE A 44 1.83 -18.84 -13.08
CA ILE A 44 1.95 -19.84 -12.02
C ILE A 44 1.80 -19.13 -10.69
N ASN A 45 0.70 -19.36 -9.99
CA ASN A 45 0.49 -18.88 -8.65
C ASN A 45 0.06 -20.02 -7.74
N ILE A 46 0.73 -20.16 -6.59
CA ILE A 46 0.36 -21.07 -5.52
C ILE A 46 0.34 -20.29 -4.21
N PRO A 47 -0.80 -19.74 -3.78
CA PRO A 47 -0.87 -18.87 -2.61
C PRO A 47 -0.31 -19.54 -1.36
N LEU A 48 0.58 -18.84 -0.65
CA LEU A 48 1.22 -19.37 0.55
C LEU A 48 0.24 -19.42 1.73
N CYS A 49 -0.57 -18.38 1.91
CA CYS A 49 -1.56 -18.27 2.96
C CYS A 49 -2.82 -17.60 2.43
N ASN A 50 -3.99 -18.10 2.85
CA ASN A 50 -5.29 -17.47 2.64
C ASN A 50 -5.81 -16.80 3.94
N GLU A 51 -4.99 -16.72 5.00
CA GLU A 51 -5.37 -16.19 6.31
C GLU A 51 -4.22 -15.38 6.92
N ASP A 52 -4.56 -14.41 7.75
CA ASP A 52 -3.59 -13.58 8.47
C ASP A 52 -2.74 -14.42 9.45
N VAL A 53 -1.46 -14.54 9.12
CA VAL A 53 -0.48 -15.37 9.86
C VAL A 53 -0.06 -14.71 11.18
N SER A 54 -0.30 -13.41 11.35
CA SER A 54 0.21 -12.63 12.49
C SER A 54 -0.36 -13.06 13.86
N ARG A 55 -1.41 -13.88 13.87
CA ARG A 55 -2.13 -14.31 15.08
C ARG A 55 -1.89 -15.78 15.47
N LYS A 56 -0.94 -16.50 14.83
CA LYS A 56 -0.81 -17.95 15.04
C LYS A 56 0.31 -18.31 16.05
N PRO A 57 0.07 -19.28 16.97
CA PRO A 57 1.09 -19.78 17.91
C PRO A 57 2.24 -20.50 17.19
N VAL A 58 3.32 -20.84 17.91
CA VAL A 58 4.58 -21.47 17.38
C VAL A 58 4.31 -22.63 16.40
N TRP A 59 3.34 -23.49 16.66
CA TRP A 59 2.91 -24.56 15.77
C TRP A 59 2.42 -24.06 14.39
N GLY A 60 1.90 -22.83 14.35
CA GLY A 60 1.54 -22.16 13.10
C GLY A 60 2.76 -21.82 12.25
N MET A 61 3.90 -21.48 12.87
CA MET A 61 5.15 -21.18 12.16
C MET A 61 5.75 -22.43 11.51
N VAL A 62 5.74 -23.58 12.21
CA VAL A 62 6.22 -24.86 11.64
C VAL A 62 5.37 -25.28 10.45
N ARG A 63 4.04 -25.19 10.58
CA ARG A 63 3.12 -25.47 9.47
C ARG A 63 3.35 -24.53 8.29
N LEU A 64 3.58 -23.25 8.55
CA LEU A 64 3.89 -22.26 7.51
C LEU A 64 5.20 -22.62 6.79
N ALA A 65 6.25 -23.00 7.52
CA ALA A 65 7.54 -23.39 6.93
C ALA A 65 7.40 -24.66 6.06
N LEU A 66 6.67 -25.67 6.53
CA LEU A 66 6.40 -26.88 5.75
C LEU A 66 5.57 -26.56 4.49
N ARG A 67 4.54 -25.71 4.63
CA ARG A 67 3.74 -25.27 3.48
C ARG A 67 4.57 -24.47 2.49
N ALA A 68 5.45 -23.57 2.98
CA ALA A 68 6.37 -22.83 2.14
C ALA A 68 7.28 -23.78 1.34
N LEU A 69 7.83 -24.80 1.97
CA LEU A 69 8.64 -25.81 1.29
C LEU A 69 7.86 -26.53 0.18
N ILE A 70 6.64 -27.00 0.48
CA ILE A 70 5.77 -27.68 -0.50
C ILE A 70 5.43 -26.75 -1.66
N VAL A 71 5.01 -25.50 -1.36
CA VAL A 71 4.63 -24.51 -2.38
C VAL A 71 5.81 -24.18 -3.29
N HIS A 72 7.00 -23.92 -2.73
CA HIS A 72 8.19 -23.60 -3.54
C HIS A 72 8.68 -24.80 -4.35
N SER A 73 8.59 -26.02 -3.82
CA SER A 73 8.89 -27.23 -4.58
C SER A 73 7.92 -27.43 -5.75
N ALA A 74 6.62 -27.21 -5.54
CA ALA A 74 5.62 -27.28 -6.59
C ALA A 74 5.80 -26.19 -7.65
N LEU A 75 6.16 -24.95 -7.23
CA LEU A 75 6.51 -23.87 -8.16
C LEU A 75 7.72 -24.24 -9.00
N LEU A 76 8.78 -24.80 -8.40
CA LEU A 76 9.99 -25.21 -9.12
C LEU A 76 9.68 -26.27 -10.19
N VAL A 77 8.90 -27.30 -9.86
CA VAL A 77 8.49 -28.34 -10.82
C VAL A 77 7.73 -27.73 -11.99
N ARG A 78 6.75 -26.84 -11.73
CA ARG A 78 5.99 -26.16 -12.79
C ARG A 78 6.89 -25.26 -13.65
N LEU A 79 7.82 -24.51 -13.05
CA LEU A 79 8.76 -23.65 -13.76
C LEU A 79 9.66 -24.44 -14.72
N ILE A 80 10.10 -25.64 -14.34
CA ILE A 80 10.92 -26.51 -15.19
C ILE A 80 10.11 -27.03 -16.40
N GLN A 81 8.80 -27.22 -16.24
CA GLN A 81 7.91 -27.70 -17.30
C GLN A 81 7.55 -26.63 -18.33
N LEU A 82 7.56 -25.36 -17.96
CA LEU A 82 7.21 -24.26 -18.86
C LEU A 82 8.35 -23.91 -19.84
N PRO A 83 8.01 -23.35 -21.01
CA PRO A 83 8.99 -22.75 -21.90
C PRO A 83 9.65 -21.54 -21.22
N LYS A 84 10.87 -21.22 -21.63
CA LYS A 84 11.58 -20.03 -21.14
C LYS A 84 10.80 -18.77 -21.49
N ALA A 85 10.57 -17.90 -20.51
CA ALA A 85 9.94 -16.60 -20.70
C ALA A 85 10.97 -15.51 -21.03
N ASP A 86 10.54 -14.47 -21.75
CA ASP A 86 11.36 -13.29 -21.99
C ASP A 86 11.48 -12.44 -20.74
N LEU A 87 10.39 -12.33 -19.97
CA LEU A 87 10.31 -11.60 -18.71
C LEU A 87 9.51 -12.42 -17.68
N ALA A 88 10.01 -12.49 -16.45
CA ALA A 88 9.21 -12.90 -15.28
C ALA A 88 8.78 -11.67 -14.48
N TYR A 89 7.49 -11.56 -14.20
CA TYR A 89 6.92 -10.62 -13.24
C TYR A 89 6.62 -11.34 -11.94
N VAL A 90 7.19 -10.86 -10.84
CA VAL A 90 7.02 -11.44 -9.51
C VAL A 90 6.24 -10.48 -8.62
N PRO A 91 4.93 -10.73 -8.39
CA PRO A 91 4.11 -9.92 -7.48
C PRO A 91 4.55 -10.04 -6.02
N TYR A 92 4.12 -9.12 -5.20
CA TYR A 92 4.28 -9.20 -3.74
C TYR A 92 3.52 -10.42 -3.15
N PRO A 93 4.14 -11.17 -2.19
CA PRO A 93 5.50 -11.05 -1.66
C PRO A 93 6.54 -11.74 -2.56
N ALA A 94 7.51 -10.97 -3.06
CA ALA A 94 8.45 -11.43 -4.07
C ALA A 94 9.72 -12.18 -3.56
N PRO A 95 10.30 -11.92 -2.35
CA PRO A 95 11.68 -12.30 -2.04
C PRO A 95 11.99 -13.78 -2.21
N THR A 96 11.14 -14.69 -1.71
CA THR A 96 11.40 -16.14 -1.79
C THR A 96 11.27 -16.68 -3.22
N VAL A 97 10.36 -16.12 -4.00
CA VAL A 97 10.18 -16.47 -5.42
C VAL A 97 11.37 -15.98 -6.26
N LEU A 98 11.91 -14.80 -5.96
CA LEU A 98 13.12 -14.28 -6.62
C LEU A 98 14.34 -15.20 -6.37
N LEU A 99 14.50 -15.69 -5.14
CA LEU A 99 15.56 -16.65 -4.82
C LEU A 99 15.34 -17.97 -5.54
N LEU A 100 14.09 -18.44 -5.66
CA LEU A 100 13.76 -19.64 -6.42
C LEU A 100 14.12 -19.49 -7.91
N LEU A 101 13.74 -18.36 -8.53
CA LEU A 101 14.11 -18.07 -9.93
C LEU A 101 15.62 -18.01 -10.14
N ALA A 102 16.39 -17.51 -9.15
CA ALA A 102 17.84 -17.46 -9.20
C ALA A 102 18.51 -18.85 -9.15
N CYS A 103 17.80 -19.86 -8.65
CA CYS A 103 18.27 -21.26 -8.64
C CYS A 103 17.98 -22.03 -9.94
N LEU A 104 17.23 -21.44 -10.88
CA LEU A 104 16.93 -22.11 -12.14
C LEU A 104 18.19 -22.21 -13.02
N PRO A 105 18.35 -23.31 -13.77
CA PRO A 105 19.41 -23.42 -14.75
C PRO A 105 19.23 -22.37 -15.87
N ARG A 106 20.33 -21.88 -16.45
CA ARG A 106 20.33 -20.79 -17.43
C ARG A 106 19.39 -21.00 -18.62
N TRP A 107 19.16 -22.25 -19.01
CA TRP A 107 18.27 -22.59 -20.13
C TRP A 107 16.78 -22.52 -19.77
N LYS A 108 16.43 -22.41 -18.46
CA LYS A 108 15.06 -22.23 -17.92
C LYS A 108 14.85 -20.87 -17.28
N ALA A 109 15.91 -20.23 -16.81
CA ALA A 109 15.82 -18.91 -16.21
C ALA A 109 15.21 -17.91 -17.20
N PRO A 110 14.26 -17.05 -16.77
CA PRO A 110 13.69 -16.01 -17.61
C PRO A 110 14.78 -15.08 -18.14
N GLY A 111 14.51 -14.41 -19.26
CA GLY A 111 15.45 -13.45 -19.83
C GLY A 111 15.74 -12.28 -18.90
N ARG A 112 14.67 -11.75 -18.26
CA ARG A 112 14.70 -10.67 -17.27
C ARG A 112 13.71 -10.97 -16.13
N VAL A 113 13.90 -10.29 -15.00
CA VAL A 113 13.03 -10.43 -13.81
C VAL A 113 12.64 -9.04 -13.30
N LEU A 114 11.35 -8.73 -13.32
CA LEU A 114 10.72 -7.56 -12.71
C LEU A 114 9.97 -7.98 -11.45
N ALA A 115 10.26 -7.35 -10.31
CA ALA A 115 9.59 -7.70 -9.06
C ALA A 115 8.91 -6.51 -8.39
N ASP A 116 7.73 -6.75 -7.84
CA ASP A 116 6.97 -5.77 -7.05
C ASP A 116 7.34 -5.90 -5.56
N ILE A 117 8.10 -4.92 -5.08
CA ILE A 117 8.56 -4.82 -3.68
C ILE A 117 7.94 -3.58 -3.03
N PHE A 118 6.63 -3.37 -3.19
CA PHE A 118 5.99 -2.18 -2.61
C PHE A 118 6.06 -2.18 -1.07
N ILE A 119 6.21 -3.35 -0.45
CA ILE A 119 6.45 -3.52 0.98
C ILE A 119 7.69 -4.40 1.18
N SER A 120 8.77 -3.84 1.75
CA SER A 120 9.87 -4.64 2.28
C SER A 120 9.43 -5.41 3.50
N LEU A 121 9.70 -6.71 3.52
CA LEU A 121 9.36 -7.58 4.65
C LEU A 121 10.20 -7.22 5.88
N TYR A 122 11.50 -6.94 5.71
CA TYR A 122 12.38 -6.51 6.79
C TYR A 122 11.94 -5.16 7.37
N ASP A 123 11.74 -4.15 6.53
CA ASP A 123 11.28 -2.84 6.98
C ASP A 123 9.95 -2.94 7.74
N THR A 124 9.02 -3.76 7.24
CA THR A 124 7.70 -3.92 7.86
C THR A 124 7.77 -4.69 9.17
N ALA A 125 8.41 -5.86 9.18
CA ALA A 125 8.37 -6.74 10.36
C ALA A 125 9.30 -6.26 11.47
N VAL A 126 10.49 -5.75 11.11
CA VAL A 126 11.54 -5.42 12.08
C VAL A 126 11.51 -3.95 12.44
N ILE A 127 11.47 -3.04 11.46
CA ILE A 127 11.62 -1.60 11.70
C ILE A 127 10.29 -0.96 12.12
N ASP A 128 9.21 -1.18 11.34
CA ASP A 128 7.92 -0.52 11.56
C ASP A 128 7.08 -1.22 12.63
N ARG A 129 6.79 -2.51 12.46
CA ARG A 129 5.93 -3.28 13.39
C ARG A 129 6.65 -3.81 14.62
N ARG A 130 8.00 -3.78 14.64
CA ARG A 130 8.84 -4.24 15.76
C ARG A 130 8.51 -5.66 16.25
N LEU A 131 8.15 -6.55 15.32
CA LEU A 131 7.83 -7.96 15.61
C LEU A 131 9.07 -8.76 16.00
N SER A 132 10.26 -8.27 15.69
CA SER A 132 11.54 -8.86 16.06
C SER A 132 12.54 -7.75 16.34
N ARG A 133 13.51 -8.01 17.23
CA ARG A 133 14.60 -7.06 17.51
C ARG A 133 15.54 -6.98 16.30
N PRO A 134 16.02 -5.79 15.90
CA PRO A 134 16.90 -5.63 14.74
C PRO A 134 18.22 -6.42 14.84
N ASP A 135 18.72 -6.64 16.06
CA ASP A 135 19.94 -7.39 16.37
C ASP A 135 19.74 -8.92 16.42
N SER A 136 18.48 -9.40 16.34
CA SER A 136 18.20 -10.83 16.38
C SER A 136 18.69 -11.57 15.12
N ILE A 137 19.02 -12.86 15.28
CA ILE A 137 19.42 -13.73 14.16
C ILE A 137 18.34 -13.78 13.08
N ALA A 138 17.05 -13.84 13.49
CA ALA A 138 15.92 -13.87 12.57
C ALA A 138 15.83 -12.59 11.73
N ALA A 139 16.02 -11.40 12.35
CA ALA A 139 16.02 -10.12 11.65
C ALA A 139 17.20 -10.03 10.65
N ARG A 140 18.39 -10.44 11.06
CA ARG A 140 19.57 -10.46 10.19
C ARG A 140 19.41 -11.41 9.00
N LEU A 141 18.84 -12.59 9.25
CA LEU A 141 18.55 -13.56 8.19
C LEU A 141 17.51 -13.02 7.20
N LEU A 142 16.42 -12.41 7.71
CA LEU A 142 15.39 -11.80 6.88
C LEU A 142 15.97 -10.69 6.01
N PHE A 143 16.80 -9.81 6.60
CA PHE A 143 17.49 -8.74 5.88
C PHE A 143 18.35 -9.30 4.75
N TRP A 144 19.20 -10.28 5.07
CA TRP A 144 20.12 -10.89 4.11
C TRP A 144 19.36 -11.58 2.97
N LEU A 145 18.31 -12.33 3.28
CA LEU A 145 17.48 -13.01 2.27
C LEU A 145 16.80 -12.00 1.35
N GLU A 146 16.20 -10.95 1.89
CA GLU A 146 15.55 -9.93 1.10
C GLU A 146 16.54 -9.12 0.25
N GLN A 147 17.69 -8.77 0.80
CA GLN A 147 18.78 -8.12 0.06
C GLN A 147 19.26 -9.00 -1.10
N CYS A 148 19.53 -10.30 -0.85
CA CYS A 148 19.92 -11.24 -1.90
C CYS A 148 18.85 -11.36 -2.99
N ALA A 149 17.58 -11.44 -2.61
CA ALA A 149 16.45 -11.52 -3.53
C ALA A 149 16.37 -10.26 -4.42
N CYS A 150 16.40 -9.07 -3.82
CA CYS A 150 16.35 -7.81 -4.55
C CYS A 150 17.54 -7.63 -5.51
N ARG A 151 18.73 -8.12 -5.13
CA ARG A 151 19.90 -8.10 -6.02
C ARG A 151 19.75 -8.99 -7.25
N LYS A 152 18.95 -10.07 -7.16
CA LYS A 152 18.73 -11.02 -8.27
C LYS A 152 17.70 -10.56 -9.29
N ALA A 153 16.75 -9.72 -8.93
CA ALA A 153 15.87 -9.09 -9.89
C ALA A 153 16.66 -8.16 -10.82
N ASP A 154 16.25 -8.04 -12.07
CA ASP A 154 16.81 -7.04 -13.00
C ASP A 154 16.24 -5.66 -12.68
N HIS A 155 14.96 -5.58 -12.32
CA HIS A 155 14.28 -4.34 -11.94
C HIS A 155 13.26 -4.54 -10.82
N LEU A 156 13.06 -3.51 -10.00
CA LEU A 156 12.16 -3.52 -8.87
C LEU A 156 11.12 -2.40 -9.00
N ILE A 157 9.92 -2.65 -8.50
CA ILE A 157 8.86 -1.64 -8.39
C ILE A 157 8.54 -1.42 -6.92
N VAL A 158 8.39 -0.14 -6.54
CA VAL A 158 7.90 0.32 -5.24
C VAL A 158 6.82 1.38 -5.42
N ASP A 159 6.16 1.81 -4.34
CA ASP A 159 5.04 2.75 -4.38
C ASP A 159 5.46 4.22 -4.55
N THR A 160 6.59 4.64 -3.98
CA THR A 160 7.02 6.04 -3.94
C THR A 160 8.52 6.21 -4.20
N ILE A 161 8.93 7.39 -4.67
CA ILE A 161 10.34 7.71 -4.90
C ILE A 161 11.15 7.72 -3.59
N ASN A 162 10.52 8.11 -2.47
CA ASN A 162 11.15 8.08 -1.16
C ASN A 162 11.41 6.64 -0.70
N ASN A 163 10.50 5.73 -1.01
CA ASN A 163 10.67 4.31 -0.72
C ASN A 163 11.72 3.67 -1.65
N ALA A 164 11.76 4.05 -2.94
CA ALA A 164 12.82 3.64 -3.87
C ALA A 164 14.21 4.05 -3.35
N SER A 165 14.37 5.32 -2.97
CA SER A 165 15.61 5.85 -2.41
C SER A 165 16.01 5.17 -1.10
N TYR A 166 15.03 4.83 -0.26
CA TYR A 166 15.28 4.09 0.98
C TYR A 166 15.75 2.66 0.72
N LEU A 167 15.07 1.89 -0.14
CA LEU A 167 15.45 0.51 -0.45
C LEU A 167 16.78 0.43 -1.20
N SER A 168 17.06 1.37 -2.10
CA SER A 168 18.38 1.49 -2.76
C SER A 168 19.51 1.58 -1.73
N ARG A 169 19.38 2.44 -0.72
CA ARG A 169 20.35 2.57 0.36
C ARG A 169 20.37 1.35 1.28
N LEU A 170 19.20 0.87 1.71
CA LEU A 170 19.08 -0.25 2.65
C LEU A 170 19.74 -1.52 2.11
N PHE A 171 19.47 -1.87 0.86
CA PHE A 171 19.96 -3.09 0.23
C PHE A 171 21.18 -2.88 -0.67
N GLN A 172 21.71 -1.64 -0.72
CA GLN A 172 22.86 -1.28 -1.56
C GLN A 172 22.62 -1.65 -3.03
N LEU A 173 21.49 -1.19 -3.58
CA LEU A 173 21.11 -1.39 -4.96
C LEU A 173 21.35 -0.13 -5.80
N PRO A 174 21.69 -0.25 -7.09
CA PRO A 174 21.70 0.88 -8.02
C PRO A 174 20.34 1.60 -8.03
N ALA A 175 20.35 2.94 -8.07
CA ALA A 175 19.11 3.71 -8.02
C ALA A 175 18.22 3.52 -9.26
N ASP A 176 18.83 3.32 -10.43
CA ASP A 176 18.18 3.03 -11.71
C ASP A 176 17.51 1.65 -11.77
N LYS A 177 17.84 0.77 -10.83
CA LYS A 177 17.21 -0.55 -10.68
C LYS A 177 15.82 -0.49 -10.07
N ILE A 178 15.37 0.64 -9.51
CA ILE A 178 14.13 0.75 -8.75
C ILE A 178 13.25 1.86 -9.33
N SER A 179 12.07 1.53 -9.83
CA SER A 179 11.06 2.50 -10.26
C SER A 179 9.98 2.69 -9.21
N ALA A 180 9.59 3.95 -9.01
CA ALA A 180 8.42 4.28 -8.20
C ALA A 180 7.18 4.30 -9.10
N ILE A 181 6.23 3.40 -8.84
CA ILE A 181 4.96 3.30 -9.59
C ILE A 181 3.82 3.29 -8.56
N PRO A 182 2.84 4.20 -8.66
CA PRO A 182 1.70 4.25 -7.74
C PRO A 182 1.00 2.90 -7.62
N LEU A 183 0.37 2.66 -6.46
CA LEU A 183 -0.42 1.45 -6.24
C LEU A 183 -1.65 1.45 -7.16
N SER A 184 -2.06 0.28 -7.61
CA SER A 184 -3.34 0.13 -8.31
C SER A 184 -4.50 0.07 -7.31
N THR A 185 -5.62 0.71 -7.67
CA THR A 185 -6.77 0.96 -6.80
C THR A 185 -8.02 0.28 -7.33
N ASN A 186 -8.95 -0.07 -6.45
CA ASN A 186 -10.28 -0.54 -6.82
C ASN A 186 -11.16 0.62 -7.32
N GLU A 187 -10.96 1.06 -8.55
CA GLU A 187 -11.76 2.13 -9.16
C GLU A 187 -13.21 1.74 -9.47
N VAL A 188 -13.53 0.44 -9.39
CA VAL A 188 -14.91 -0.05 -9.60
C VAL A 188 -15.80 0.33 -8.42
N ASP A 189 -15.31 0.15 -7.19
CA ASP A 189 -16.08 0.49 -5.98
C ASP A 189 -15.81 1.93 -5.52
N TYR A 190 -14.56 2.44 -5.66
CA TYR A 190 -14.17 3.78 -5.25
C TYR A 190 -14.39 4.82 -6.36
N GLN A 191 -15.63 4.90 -6.85
CA GLN A 191 -16.02 5.88 -7.87
C GLN A 191 -16.12 7.28 -7.28
N HIS A 192 -15.85 8.28 -8.12
CA HIS A 192 -16.06 9.67 -7.73
C HIS A 192 -17.53 9.97 -7.40
N ILE A 193 -17.74 10.55 -6.22
CA ILE A 193 -19.05 11.06 -5.77
C ILE A 193 -18.88 12.54 -5.42
N PRO A 194 -19.55 13.46 -6.10
CA PRO A 194 -19.47 14.88 -5.77
C PRO A 194 -19.71 15.12 -4.28
N TYR A 195 -18.86 15.94 -3.68
CA TYR A 195 -19.00 16.31 -2.28
C TYR A 195 -19.95 17.50 -2.12
N HIS A 196 -20.95 17.34 -1.28
CA HIS A 196 -21.89 18.39 -0.92
C HIS A 196 -21.86 18.56 0.60
N PRO A 197 -21.34 19.69 1.13
CA PRO A 197 -21.26 19.91 2.57
C PRO A 197 -22.64 20.03 3.20
N GLU A 198 -22.92 19.21 4.22
CA GLU A 198 -24.12 19.35 5.04
C GLU A 198 -23.85 20.20 6.30
N PRO A 199 -24.74 21.12 6.66
CA PRO A 199 -24.43 22.14 7.67
C PRO A 199 -24.57 21.67 9.13
N LYS A 200 -25.12 20.47 9.42
CA LYS A 200 -25.53 20.12 10.79
C LYS A 200 -24.61 19.18 11.55
N ARG A 201 -23.91 18.26 10.90
CA ARG A 201 -22.99 17.31 11.53
C ARG A 201 -21.80 17.08 10.63
N ILE A 202 -20.62 17.03 11.22
CA ILE A 202 -19.36 16.77 10.52
C ILE A 202 -18.95 15.32 10.79
N LYS A 203 -18.97 14.50 9.76
CA LYS A 203 -18.52 13.11 9.81
C LYS A 203 -17.02 13.03 9.54
N VAL A 204 -16.26 12.61 10.54
CA VAL A 204 -14.80 12.43 10.49
C VAL A 204 -14.49 10.94 10.44
N LEU A 205 -13.88 10.47 9.36
CA LEU A 205 -13.68 9.05 9.08
C LEU A 205 -12.19 8.68 9.08
N PHE A 206 -11.85 7.58 9.76
CA PHE A 206 -10.60 6.87 9.56
C PHE A 206 -10.88 5.42 9.16
N ILE A 207 -10.18 4.91 8.13
CA ILE A 207 -10.21 3.51 7.72
C ILE A 207 -8.78 2.96 7.71
N GLY A 208 -8.57 1.77 8.29
CA GLY A 208 -7.29 1.08 8.10
C GLY A 208 -6.97 0.02 9.13
N THR A 209 -6.01 -0.84 8.81
CA THR A 209 -5.41 -1.77 9.76
C THR A 209 -4.70 -0.98 10.86
N LEU A 210 -4.99 -1.28 12.13
CA LEU A 210 -4.39 -0.56 13.26
C LEU A 210 -2.94 -1.00 13.44
N ILE A 211 -2.00 -0.21 12.89
CA ILE A 211 -0.55 -0.44 12.94
C ILE A 211 0.18 0.85 13.32
N PRO A 212 1.42 0.80 13.83
CA PRO A 212 2.12 1.97 14.38
C PRO A 212 2.18 3.18 13.44
N LEU A 213 2.47 2.99 12.15
CA LEU A 213 2.56 4.09 11.19
C LEU A 213 1.25 4.89 11.03
N HIS A 214 0.11 4.29 11.38
CA HIS A 214 -1.19 4.99 11.25
C HIS A 214 -1.40 6.06 12.33
N GLY A 215 -0.77 5.92 13.52
CA GLY A 215 -0.87 6.90 14.60
C GLY A 215 -2.30 7.09 15.10
N VAL A 216 -3.06 5.98 15.29
CA VAL A 216 -4.49 6.03 15.67
C VAL A 216 -4.66 6.65 17.06
N GLY A 217 -3.68 6.53 17.95
CA GLY A 217 -3.67 7.23 19.24
C GLY A 217 -3.87 8.74 19.08
N THR A 218 -3.16 9.37 18.14
CA THR A 218 -3.32 10.79 17.81
C THR A 218 -4.75 11.14 17.40
N ILE A 219 -5.44 10.24 16.67
CA ILE A 219 -6.84 10.44 16.26
C ILE A 219 -7.78 10.40 17.47
N ILE A 220 -7.57 9.43 18.37
CA ILE A 220 -8.40 9.26 19.58
C ILE A 220 -8.25 10.48 20.51
N GLU A 221 -7.03 10.93 20.74
CA GLU A 221 -6.74 12.11 21.56
C GLU A 221 -7.32 13.39 20.91
N ALA A 222 -7.20 13.56 19.61
CA ALA A 222 -7.83 14.68 18.89
C ALA A 222 -9.36 14.64 19.01
N ALA A 223 -9.99 13.48 18.87
CA ALA A 223 -11.43 13.32 19.11
C ALA A 223 -11.81 13.64 20.55
N ALA A 224 -10.96 13.32 21.52
CA ALA A 224 -11.17 13.66 22.94
C ALA A 224 -11.12 15.17 23.20
N HIS A 225 -10.25 15.91 22.53
CA HIS A 225 -10.24 17.38 22.59
C HIS A 225 -11.57 17.98 22.09
N LEU A 226 -12.25 17.30 21.20
CA LEU A 226 -13.51 17.75 20.59
C LEU A 226 -14.77 17.16 21.23
N ARG A 227 -14.66 16.42 22.33
CA ARG A 227 -15.78 15.71 22.99
C ARG A 227 -16.93 16.62 23.45
N SER A 228 -16.67 17.91 23.74
CA SER A 228 -17.68 18.89 24.13
C SER A 228 -18.43 19.51 22.95
N ARG A 229 -18.05 19.17 21.72
CA ARG A 229 -18.70 19.66 20.51
C ARG A 229 -19.59 18.58 19.90
N ASP A 230 -20.90 18.70 20.11
CA ASP A 230 -21.90 17.69 19.69
C ASP A 230 -22.10 17.59 18.17
N ASN A 231 -21.48 18.50 17.41
CA ASN A 231 -21.61 18.53 15.95
C ASN A 231 -20.61 17.61 15.23
N PHE A 232 -19.73 16.88 15.94
CA PHE A 232 -18.80 15.91 15.36
C PHE A 232 -19.26 14.47 15.54
N GLU A 233 -19.11 13.67 14.50
CA GLU A 233 -19.29 12.21 14.50
C GLU A 233 -18.00 11.57 14.00
N PHE A 234 -17.25 10.93 14.92
CA PHE A 234 -16.03 10.20 14.57
C PHE A 234 -16.35 8.73 14.31
N LEU A 235 -15.89 8.23 13.16
CA LEU A 235 -15.99 6.82 12.79
C LEU A 235 -14.59 6.25 12.51
N LEU A 236 -14.17 5.27 13.31
CA LEU A 236 -12.96 4.49 13.14
C LEU A 236 -13.34 3.10 12.62
N ILE A 237 -12.87 2.72 11.42
CA ILE A 237 -13.11 1.40 10.84
C ILE A 237 -11.78 0.65 10.73
N GLY A 238 -11.70 -0.50 11.39
CA GLY A 238 -10.57 -1.41 11.30
C GLY A 238 -10.14 -2.03 12.62
N ASP A 239 -9.20 -2.95 12.52
CA ASP A 239 -8.60 -3.68 13.65
C ASP A 239 -7.12 -3.98 13.34
N GLY A 240 -6.32 -4.36 14.31
CA GLY A 240 -4.92 -4.72 14.06
C GLY A 240 -4.02 -4.71 15.27
N GLN A 241 -2.72 -4.58 15.02
CA GLN A 241 -1.67 -4.72 16.03
C GLN A 241 -1.82 -3.76 17.22
N THR A 242 -2.23 -2.50 16.98
CA THR A 242 -2.37 -1.47 18.01
C THR A 242 -3.77 -1.41 18.63
N ALA A 243 -4.65 -2.39 18.35
CA ALA A 243 -5.99 -2.44 18.91
C ALA A 243 -6.03 -2.41 20.47
N PRO A 244 -5.15 -3.11 21.21
CA PRO A 244 -5.12 -3.01 22.67
C PRO A 244 -4.80 -1.59 23.17
N GLU A 245 -3.92 -0.85 22.48
CA GLU A 245 -3.62 0.55 22.78
C GLU A 245 -4.84 1.44 22.52
N VAL A 246 -5.54 1.21 21.41
CA VAL A 246 -6.78 1.90 21.05
C VAL A 246 -7.85 1.68 22.12
N GLU A 247 -8.07 0.44 22.58
CA GLU A 247 -9.00 0.12 23.69
C GLU A 247 -8.66 0.89 24.96
N HIS A 248 -7.37 0.94 25.31
CA HIS A 248 -6.89 1.65 26.49
C HIS A 248 -7.15 3.16 26.40
N LEU A 249 -6.80 3.78 25.27
CA LEU A 249 -7.02 5.21 25.03
C LEU A 249 -8.50 5.59 25.01
N LEU A 250 -9.35 4.77 24.41
CA LEU A 250 -10.81 4.99 24.42
C LEU A 250 -11.38 4.92 25.85
N ALA A 251 -10.89 4.01 26.68
CA ALA A 251 -11.33 3.90 28.08
C ALA A 251 -10.93 5.12 28.93
N ILE A 252 -9.73 5.69 28.68
CA ILE A 252 -9.22 6.88 29.39
C ILE A 252 -9.91 8.15 28.91
N HIS A 253 -9.88 8.40 27.62
CA HIS A 253 -10.26 9.70 27.04
C HIS A 253 -11.77 9.83 26.77
N LYS A 254 -12.47 8.70 26.57
CA LYS A 254 -13.91 8.63 26.32
C LYS A 254 -14.39 9.63 25.25
N PRO A 255 -13.77 9.66 24.06
CA PRO A 255 -14.20 10.53 22.99
C PRO A 255 -15.57 10.12 22.45
N ASN A 256 -16.28 11.05 21.79
CA ASN A 256 -17.47 10.70 21.03
C ASN A 256 -17.04 10.06 19.68
N LEU A 257 -16.69 8.77 19.73
CA LEU A 257 -16.13 8.02 18.60
C LEU A 257 -16.74 6.62 18.54
N ILE A 258 -17.20 6.25 17.35
CA ILE A 258 -17.68 4.90 17.05
C ILE A 258 -16.51 4.10 16.46
N TRP A 259 -16.21 2.94 17.03
CA TRP A 259 -15.18 2.04 16.51
C TRP A 259 -15.80 0.75 15.97
N GLN A 260 -15.68 0.55 14.65
CA GLN A 260 -16.13 -0.64 13.92
C GLN A 260 -14.94 -1.57 13.62
N ARG A 261 -14.86 -2.70 14.33
CA ARG A 261 -13.77 -3.69 14.19
C ARG A 261 -14.04 -4.75 13.13
N THR A 262 -15.29 -4.89 12.72
CA THR A 262 -15.69 -5.92 11.75
C THR A 262 -15.13 -5.58 10.37
N TRP A 263 -14.70 -6.62 9.66
CA TRP A 263 -14.28 -6.49 8.26
C TRP A 263 -15.40 -5.86 7.42
N GLN A 264 -15.01 -4.89 6.60
CA GLN A 264 -15.90 -4.21 5.67
C GLN A 264 -15.48 -4.53 4.23
N THR A 265 -16.45 -4.79 3.36
CA THR A 265 -16.19 -4.95 1.93
C THR A 265 -15.75 -3.63 1.30
N PRO A 266 -15.05 -3.62 0.15
CA PRO A 266 -14.68 -2.39 -0.56
C PRO A 266 -15.88 -1.48 -0.82
N ARG A 267 -17.03 -2.05 -1.15
CA ARG A 267 -18.28 -1.28 -1.38
C ARG A 267 -18.81 -0.60 -0.11
N GLN A 268 -18.72 -1.28 1.05
CA GLN A 268 -19.11 -0.71 2.33
C GLN A 268 -18.15 0.42 2.74
N LEU A 269 -16.84 0.22 2.52
CA LEU A 269 -15.85 1.27 2.74
C LEU A 269 -16.07 2.48 1.81
N ALA A 270 -16.39 2.24 0.54
CA ALA A 270 -16.73 3.32 -0.40
C ALA A 270 -17.94 4.13 0.06
N ALA A 271 -19.00 3.47 0.56
CA ALA A 271 -20.17 4.14 1.11
C ALA A 271 -19.80 5.00 2.35
N ALA A 272 -19.03 4.44 3.28
CA ALA A 272 -18.58 5.20 4.45
C ALA A 272 -17.72 6.42 4.07
N ILE A 273 -16.83 6.28 3.07
CA ILE A 273 -16.02 7.39 2.56
C ILE A 273 -16.93 8.44 1.89
N ALA A 274 -17.92 8.01 1.12
CA ALA A 274 -18.84 8.91 0.43
C ALA A 274 -19.69 9.76 1.39
N GLU A 275 -19.99 9.23 2.57
CA GLU A 275 -20.73 9.95 3.62
C GLU A 275 -19.84 10.85 4.48
N ALA A 276 -18.51 10.69 4.43
CA ALA A 276 -17.59 11.45 5.26
C ALA A 276 -17.39 12.89 4.73
N ASP A 277 -17.34 13.85 5.64
CA ASP A 277 -16.93 15.23 5.37
C ASP A 277 -15.42 15.39 5.38
N ILE A 278 -14.75 14.70 6.31
CA ILE A 278 -13.31 14.75 6.52
C ILE A 278 -12.80 13.32 6.64
N CYS A 279 -11.83 12.96 5.82
CA CYS A 279 -11.14 11.67 5.88
C CYS A 279 -9.75 11.83 6.49
N LEU A 280 -9.38 10.93 7.42
CA LEU A 280 -8.13 10.98 8.16
C LEU A 280 -7.10 10.01 7.55
N GLY A 281 -5.92 10.55 7.18
CA GLY A 281 -4.80 9.80 6.64
C GLY A 281 -4.02 9.03 7.69
N ILE A 282 -2.71 9.29 7.80
CA ILE A 282 -1.82 8.69 8.81
C ILE A 282 -1.15 9.78 9.62
N PHE A 283 -0.92 9.51 10.92
CA PHE A 283 -0.39 10.48 11.87
C PHE A 283 0.79 9.95 12.68
N GLY A 284 1.26 8.72 12.40
CA GLY A 284 2.43 8.17 13.07
C GLY A 284 3.71 8.93 12.70
N ASP A 285 4.66 8.99 13.63
CA ASP A 285 5.98 9.61 13.47
C ASP A 285 7.06 8.64 13.03
N THR A 286 6.67 7.44 12.57
CA THR A 286 7.63 6.41 12.15
C THR A 286 8.38 6.82 10.86
N ALA A 287 9.62 6.33 10.72
CA ALA A 287 10.39 6.55 9.51
C ALA A 287 9.69 6.02 8.25
N LYS A 288 8.84 5.00 8.38
CA LYS A 288 8.02 4.47 7.27
C LYS A 288 6.90 5.42 6.89
N ALA A 289 6.22 6.03 7.86
CA ALA A 289 5.17 7.01 7.61
C ALA A 289 5.66 8.20 6.76
N GLN A 290 6.96 8.53 6.84
CA GLN A 290 7.57 9.59 6.04
C GLN A 290 7.74 9.23 4.56
N ARG A 291 7.73 7.94 4.19
CA ARG A 291 8.13 7.47 2.85
C ARG A 291 6.98 6.96 1.99
N VAL A 292 5.90 6.48 2.60
CA VAL A 292 4.83 5.77 1.90
C VAL A 292 3.66 6.67 1.56
N CYS A 293 2.94 6.32 0.47
CA CYS A 293 1.59 6.80 0.22
C CYS A 293 0.61 5.71 0.69
N PRO A 294 -0.08 5.89 1.82
CA PRO A 294 -0.96 4.86 2.35
C PRO A 294 -2.20 4.67 1.44
N TYR A 295 -2.60 3.40 1.24
CA TYR A 295 -3.70 3.03 0.34
C TYR A 295 -5.01 3.78 0.61
N LYS A 296 -5.29 4.14 1.87
CA LYS A 296 -6.48 4.93 2.22
C LYS A 296 -6.54 6.29 1.53
N LEU A 297 -5.39 6.93 1.28
CA LEU A 297 -5.36 8.21 0.53
C LEU A 297 -5.81 8.02 -0.92
N TYR A 298 -5.47 6.87 -1.54
CA TYR A 298 -5.99 6.52 -2.87
C TYR A 298 -7.52 6.42 -2.85
N ALA A 299 -8.10 5.68 -1.88
CA ALA A 299 -9.53 5.49 -1.77
C ALA A 299 -10.27 6.80 -1.48
N TYR A 300 -9.78 7.62 -0.55
CA TYR A 300 -10.39 8.90 -0.19
C TYR A 300 -10.34 9.91 -1.35
N ALA A 301 -9.18 10.01 -1.99
CA ALA A 301 -8.97 10.91 -3.10
C ALA A 301 -9.72 10.48 -4.37
N SER A 302 -9.84 9.16 -4.64
CA SER A 302 -10.62 8.67 -5.78
C SER A 302 -12.10 8.98 -5.65
N ILE A 303 -12.66 8.93 -4.45
CA ILE A 303 -14.07 9.33 -4.19
C ILE A 303 -14.21 10.85 -4.17
N GLY A 304 -13.14 11.59 -3.84
CA GLY A 304 -13.14 13.06 -3.79
C GLY A 304 -13.61 13.57 -2.42
N ARG A 305 -12.83 13.32 -1.36
CA ARG A 305 -13.11 13.83 -0.01
C ARG A 305 -11.98 14.72 0.49
N ALA A 306 -12.32 15.66 1.37
CA ALA A 306 -11.33 16.45 2.08
C ALA A 306 -10.51 15.53 2.99
N ILE A 307 -9.18 15.61 2.91
CA ILE A 307 -8.27 14.72 3.62
C ILE A 307 -7.39 15.53 4.56
N ILE A 308 -7.31 15.11 5.82
CA ILE A 308 -6.27 15.57 6.76
C ILE A 308 -5.25 14.44 6.92
N THR A 309 -3.97 14.73 6.80
CA THR A 309 -2.89 13.76 7.04
C THR A 309 -1.68 14.43 7.67
N ALA A 310 -0.77 13.65 8.25
CA ALA A 310 0.48 14.22 8.73
C ALA A 310 1.40 14.62 7.56
N ARG A 311 2.19 15.69 7.77
CA ARG A 311 3.28 16.07 6.87
C ARG A 311 4.27 14.92 6.76
N SER A 312 4.72 14.65 5.53
CA SER A 312 5.68 13.58 5.27
C SER A 312 6.67 13.98 4.17
N ALA A 313 7.83 13.33 4.16
CA ALA A 313 8.81 13.52 3.11
C ALA A 313 8.26 13.11 1.73
N TRP A 314 7.37 12.08 1.69
CA TRP A 314 6.68 11.72 0.46
C TRP A 314 5.82 12.87 -0.09
N LEU A 315 4.96 13.48 0.73
CA LEU A 315 4.13 14.62 0.30
C LEU A 315 4.98 15.78 -0.21
N ASN A 316 6.08 16.07 0.47
CA ASN A 316 7.00 17.16 0.08
C ASN A 316 7.80 16.82 -1.20
N SER A 317 7.89 15.55 -1.60
CA SER A 317 8.61 15.12 -2.80
C SER A 317 7.76 15.20 -4.07
N ILE A 318 6.47 15.52 -3.96
CA ILE A 318 5.58 15.62 -5.13
C ILE A 318 5.88 16.92 -5.87
N SER A 319 6.48 16.81 -7.05
CA SER A 319 6.92 17.96 -7.84
C SER A 319 5.76 18.87 -8.28
N GLY A 320 5.92 20.15 -8.11
CA GLY A 320 4.98 21.17 -8.63
C GLY A 320 3.68 21.31 -7.85
N ILE A 321 3.53 20.62 -6.71
CA ILE A 321 2.31 20.66 -5.90
C ILE A 321 2.67 21.01 -4.45
N SER A 322 2.03 22.04 -3.90
CA SER A 322 2.08 22.27 -2.46
C SER A 322 1.22 21.22 -1.74
N PRO A 323 1.73 20.50 -0.75
CA PRO A 323 0.93 19.53 0.02
C PRO A 323 -0.36 20.12 0.55
N ASP A 324 -0.34 21.32 1.10
CA ASP A 324 -1.49 22.01 1.70
C ASP A 324 -2.53 22.47 0.66
N ALA A 325 -2.20 22.48 -0.63
CA ALA A 325 -3.16 22.72 -1.71
C ALA A 325 -3.96 21.46 -2.10
N VAL A 326 -3.56 20.28 -1.65
CA VAL A 326 -4.20 18.99 -1.98
C VAL A 326 -4.83 18.34 -0.75
N PHE A 327 -4.11 18.38 0.38
CA PHE A 327 -4.53 17.82 1.65
C PHE A 327 -4.33 18.85 2.75
N ALA A 328 -5.18 18.88 3.73
CA ALA A 328 -4.87 19.61 4.96
C ALA A 328 -3.77 18.84 5.70
N THR A 329 -2.67 19.52 6.07
CA THR A 329 -1.53 18.83 6.68
C THR A 329 -1.25 19.31 8.10
N VAL A 330 -0.97 18.37 8.99
CA VAL A 330 -0.60 18.63 10.38
C VAL A 330 0.75 18.01 10.73
N LYS A 331 1.32 18.39 11.86
CA LYS A 331 2.54 17.74 12.36
C LYS A 331 2.24 16.28 12.76
N PRO A 332 3.12 15.30 12.48
CA PRO A 332 2.98 13.94 12.98
C PRO A 332 2.87 13.90 14.51
N ALA A 333 2.09 12.95 15.03
CA ALA A 333 1.87 12.71 16.47
C ALA A 333 1.47 13.96 17.27
N ASP A 334 0.67 14.85 16.68
CA ASP A 334 0.22 16.10 17.29
C ASP A 334 -1.33 16.14 17.31
N PRO A 335 -1.97 15.62 18.39
CA PRO A 335 -3.42 15.54 18.50
C PRO A 335 -4.10 16.91 18.59
N GLU A 336 -3.44 17.91 19.17
CA GLU A 336 -3.98 19.27 19.27
C GLU A 336 -4.02 19.94 17.90
N ALA A 337 -2.94 19.83 17.10
CA ALA A 337 -2.92 20.33 15.74
C ALA A 337 -3.97 19.64 14.86
N LEU A 338 -4.17 18.32 15.04
CA LEU A 338 -5.20 17.57 14.34
C LEU A 338 -6.60 18.04 14.72
N ALA A 339 -6.88 18.21 16.02
CA ALA A 339 -8.17 18.71 16.49
C ALA A 339 -8.47 20.10 15.95
N ASN A 340 -7.49 21.01 16.00
CA ASN A 340 -7.62 22.37 15.48
C ASN A 340 -7.90 22.39 13.95
N GLU A 341 -7.23 21.53 13.18
CA GLU A 341 -7.45 21.43 11.74
C GLU A 341 -8.82 20.82 11.40
N ILE A 342 -9.31 19.84 12.18
CA ILE A 342 -10.67 19.32 12.05
C ILE A 342 -11.69 20.44 12.26
N VAL A 343 -11.52 21.28 13.30
CA VAL A 343 -12.39 22.42 13.58
C VAL A 343 -12.32 23.44 12.43
N ALA A 344 -11.12 23.80 11.97
CA ALA A 344 -10.95 24.76 10.88
C ALA A 344 -11.66 24.32 9.59
N LEU A 345 -11.62 23.03 9.29
CA LEU A 345 -12.35 22.46 8.15
C LEU A 345 -13.87 22.36 8.43
N ALA A 346 -14.28 22.06 9.65
CA ALA A 346 -15.69 22.01 10.02
C ALA A 346 -16.37 23.38 9.86
N ASP A 347 -15.69 24.43 10.30
CA ASP A 347 -16.19 25.80 10.27
C ASP A 347 -16.06 26.47 8.87
N ASN A 348 -15.36 25.81 7.92
CA ASN A 348 -15.16 26.33 6.57
C ASN A 348 -15.59 25.31 5.47
N PRO A 349 -16.88 25.25 5.12
CA PRO A 349 -17.39 24.33 4.10
C PRO A 349 -16.80 24.59 2.70
N THR A 350 -16.44 25.83 2.38
CA THR A 350 -15.82 26.17 1.10
C THR A 350 -14.43 25.51 1.00
N ARG A 351 -13.60 25.65 2.02
CA ARG A 351 -12.27 24.99 2.07
C ARG A 351 -12.38 23.47 2.04
N ARG A 352 -13.40 22.88 2.70
CA ARG A 352 -13.65 21.42 2.58
C ARG A 352 -13.95 21.02 1.14
N SER A 353 -14.79 21.75 0.45
CA SER A 353 -15.14 21.49 -0.96
C SER A 353 -13.93 21.67 -1.88
N GLU A 354 -13.12 22.70 -1.68
CA GLU A 354 -11.88 22.93 -2.44
C GLU A 354 -10.89 21.78 -2.26
N LEU A 355 -10.68 21.30 -1.04
CA LEU A 355 -9.81 20.16 -0.75
C LEU A 355 -10.36 18.85 -1.33
N ALA A 356 -11.69 18.65 -1.31
CA ALA A 356 -12.31 17.48 -1.94
C ALA A 356 -12.07 17.45 -3.45
N ILE A 357 -12.22 18.58 -4.12
CA ILE A 357 -11.91 18.73 -5.56
C ILE A 357 -10.43 18.56 -5.84
N ALA A 358 -9.57 19.17 -5.01
CA ALA A 358 -8.12 19.08 -5.17
C ALA A 358 -7.60 17.66 -4.96
N SER A 359 -8.08 16.93 -3.95
CA SER A 359 -7.72 15.54 -3.70
C SER A 359 -8.12 14.63 -4.87
N ARG A 360 -9.33 14.84 -5.43
CA ARG A 360 -9.79 14.12 -6.61
C ARG A 360 -8.90 14.39 -7.84
N ARG A 361 -8.60 15.65 -8.10
CA ARG A 361 -7.69 16.02 -9.21
C ARG A 361 -6.31 15.41 -9.03
N PHE A 362 -5.79 15.42 -7.80
CA PHE A 362 -4.52 14.78 -7.48
C PHE A 362 -4.56 13.26 -7.76
N TYR A 363 -5.65 12.58 -7.36
CA TYR A 363 -5.84 11.18 -7.69
C TYR A 363 -5.77 10.94 -9.20
N GLU A 364 -6.51 11.68 -10.00
CA GLU A 364 -6.57 11.52 -11.45
C GLU A 364 -5.22 11.74 -12.13
N THR A 365 -4.45 12.72 -11.67
CA THR A 365 -3.18 13.10 -12.29
C THR A 365 -1.96 12.36 -11.77
N THR A 366 -2.05 11.77 -10.55
CA THR A 366 -0.86 11.23 -9.86
C THR A 366 -1.05 9.79 -9.38
N LEU A 367 -2.24 9.41 -8.89
CA LEU A 367 -2.45 8.14 -8.18
C LEU A 367 -3.34 7.14 -8.91
N SER A 368 -4.02 7.53 -10.00
CA SER A 368 -5.00 6.68 -10.69
C SER A 368 -4.38 5.45 -11.34
N ASN A 369 -5.20 4.42 -11.58
CA ASN A 369 -4.77 3.24 -12.34
C ASN A 369 -4.23 3.61 -13.72
N ALA A 370 -4.79 4.62 -14.37
CA ALA A 370 -4.30 5.09 -15.66
C ALA A 370 -2.85 5.60 -15.58
N VAL A 371 -2.48 6.29 -14.50
CA VAL A 371 -1.09 6.74 -14.25
C VAL A 371 -0.20 5.55 -13.94
N ALA A 372 -0.60 4.69 -13.00
CA ALA A 372 0.17 3.50 -12.61
C ALA A 372 0.43 2.58 -13.81
N HIS A 373 -0.58 2.33 -14.63
CA HIS A 373 -0.50 1.47 -15.81
C HIS A 373 0.41 2.08 -16.90
N ARG A 374 0.34 3.39 -17.12
CA ARG A 374 1.23 4.08 -18.06
C ARG A 374 2.69 3.96 -17.63
N GLN A 375 2.97 4.19 -16.34
CA GLN A 375 4.33 4.07 -15.81
C GLN A 375 4.83 2.63 -15.83
N LEU A 376 3.96 1.65 -15.52
CA LEU A 376 4.31 0.24 -15.62
C LEU A 376 4.61 -0.17 -17.07
N LYS A 377 3.85 0.35 -18.05
CA LYS A 377 4.10 0.11 -19.47
C LYS A 377 5.47 0.64 -19.90
N VAL A 378 5.81 1.87 -19.52
CA VAL A 378 7.14 2.45 -19.79
C VAL A 378 8.25 1.60 -19.15
N CYS A 379 8.10 1.18 -17.91
CA CYS A 379 9.05 0.30 -17.23
C CYS A 379 9.25 -1.03 -17.97
N LEU A 380 8.17 -1.67 -18.42
CA LEU A 380 8.24 -2.90 -19.22
C LEU A 380 8.98 -2.65 -20.53
N GLU A 381 8.69 -1.53 -21.18
CA GLU A 381 9.34 -1.14 -22.42
C GLU A 381 10.87 -0.98 -22.26
N GLU A 382 11.30 -0.35 -21.22
CA GLU A 382 12.73 -0.19 -20.91
C GLU A 382 13.42 -1.54 -20.63
N ILE A 383 12.76 -2.41 -19.86
CA ILE A 383 13.29 -3.74 -19.55
C ILE A 383 13.41 -4.61 -20.80
N PHE A 384 12.48 -4.54 -21.74
CA PHE A 384 12.53 -5.31 -22.97
C PHE A 384 13.55 -4.76 -24.00
N LYS A 385 13.98 -3.50 -23.86
CA LYS A 385 15.03 -2.90 -24.72
C LYS A 385 16.44 -3.18 -24.21
N ALA A 386 16.61 -3.31 -22.88
CA ALA A 386 17.89 -3.60 -22.22
C ALA A 386 18.34 -5.04 -22.41
#